data_12238d61d7b34183d590f5264c15bf4c
#
_entry.id   12238d61d7b34183d590f5264c15bf4c
#
_cell.length_a   1.000
_cell.length_b   1.000
_cell.length_c   1.000
_cell.angle_alpha   90.00
_cell.angle_beta   90.00
_cell.angle_gamma   90.00
#
_symmetry.space_group_name_H-M   'P 1'
#
loop_
_entity.id
_entity.type
_entity.pdbx_description
1 polymer ?
#
loop_
_entity_poly.entity_id
_entity_poly.type
_entity_poly.pdbx_seq_one_letter_code
_entity_poly.pdbx_strand_id
1 'polypeptide(L)'
;MIEYIKGPIVRITPAYLVLEASGVGYFINISLNTFSRLERKTEYSVLIHEVIREDTHQLFGFADSEERETFRMLISVSGVGASTARMVLSSLSPKEIANAIAGSDVNALKSVKGIGLKTAQRIIVDLKDKIGKTSGDGEIFTISDNTGRDEALSALIMLGFAKSAVLKVLDRIVREEKDLTVEDMIRKALKNL
;
A
#
# COMPACT_ATOMS: atom_id res chain seq x y z
N MET A 1 12.81 5.73 6.99
CA MET A 1 11.38 5.37 6.80
C MET A 1 11.01 4.32 7.84
N ILE A 2 9.92 4.50 8.57
CA ILE A 2 9.39 3.55 9.55
C ILE A 2 8.42 2.61 8.84
N GLU A 3 8.68 1.29 8.89
CA GLU A 3 7.81 0.30 8.24
C GLU A 3 6.67 -0.15 9.16
N TYR A 4 6.97 -0.39 10.44
CA TYR A 4 5.98 -0.70 11.47
C TYR A 4 6.50 -0.25 12.84
N ILE A 5 5.58 -0.10 13.79
CA ILE A 5 5.88 0.09 15.19
C ILE A 5 5.12 -0.98 15.98
N LYS A 6 5.83 -1.76 16.81
CA LYS A 6 5.27 -2.80 17.65
C LYS A 6 5.42 -2.43 19.11
N GLY A 7 4.34 -2.57 19.88
CA GLY A 7 4.35 -2.36 21.31
C GLY A 7 2.95 -2.24 21.92
N PRO A 8 2.87 -1.94 23.23
CA PRO A 8 1.62 -1.71 23.91
C PRO A 8 0.90 -0.45 23.40
N ILE A 9 -0.42 -0.56 23.29
CA ILE A 9 -1.30 0.56 22.98
C ILE A 9 -1.61 1.30 24.27
N VAL A 10 -0.99 2.47 24.45
CA VAL A 10 -1.17 3.33 25.64
C VAL A 10 -2.49 4.09 25.60
N ARG A 11 -2.89 4.52 24.41
CA ARG A 11 -4.16 5.20 24.15
C ARG A 11 -4.65 4.89 22.76
N ILE A 12 -5.95 4.70 22.61
CA ILE A 12 -6.59 4.57 21.30
C ILE A 12 -7.90 5.39 21.27
N THR A 13 -8.14 6.05 20.14
CA THR A 13 -9.33 6.83 19.85
C THR A 13 -9.74 6.56 18.40
N PRO A 14 -10.95 6.93 17.95
CA PRO A 14 -11.34 6.79 16.54
C PRO A 14 -10.45 7.54 15.53
N ALA A 15 -9.59 8.45 15.97
CA ALA A 15 -8.78 9.31 15.11
C ALA A 15 -7.27 9.05 15.20
N TYR A 16 -6.80 8.54 16.32
CA TYR A 16 -5.39 8.27 16.57
C TYR A 16 -5.18 7.20 17.65
N LEU A 17 -4.01 6.61 17.63
CA LEU A 17 -3.50 5.81 18.75
C LEU A 17 -2.14 6.34 19.21
N VAL A 18 -1.81 6.07 20.47
CA VAL A 18 -0.46 6.23 21.01
C VAL A 18 0.06 4.83 21.31
N LEU A 19 1.14 4.45 20.65
CA LEU A 19 1.82 3.17 20.84
C LEU A 19 3.18 3.44 21.44
N GLU A 20 3.54 2.69 22.48
CA GLU A 20 4.84 2.80 23.13
C GLU A 20 5.81 1.78 22.57
N ALA A 21 7.00 2.22 22.20
CA ALA A 21 8.11 1.34 21.85
C ALA A 21 9.40 1.86 22.50
N SER A 22 10.03 1.02 23.33
CA SER A 22 11.28 1.32 24.03
C SER A 22 11.24 2.64 24.84
N GLY A 23 10.11 2.92 25.52
CA GLY A 23 9.93 4.13 26.33
C GLY A 23 9.57 5.39 25.52
N VAL A 24 9.35 5.27 24.21
CA VAL A 24 8.92 6.38 23.35
C VAL A 24 7.47 6.17 22.94
N GLY A 25 6.62 7.17 23.21
CA GLY A 25 5.21 7.18 22.79
C GLY A 25 5.06 7.76 21.39
N TYR A 26 4.65 6.96 20.43
CA TYR A 26 4.40 7.37 19.05
C TYR A 26 2.94 7.76 18.85
N PHE A 27 2.70 9.01 18.46
CA PHE A 27 1.37 9.48 18.07
C PHE A 27 1.11 9.10 16.61
N ILE A 28 0.12 8.25 16.37
CA ILE A 28 -0.15 7.66 15.06
C ILE A 28 -1.59 7.96 14.67
N ASN A 29 -1.78 8.66 13.55
CA ASN A 29 -3.12 8.89 12.98
C ASN A 29 -3.67 7.61 12.38
N ILE A 30 -4.92 7.26 12.66
CA ILE A 30 -5.56 6.05 12.15
C ILE A 30 -6.92 6.36 11.51
N SER A 31 -7.41 5.43 10.70
CA SER A 31 -8.79 5.41 10.19
C SER A 31 -9.73 4.75 11.19
N LEU A 32 -11.04 4.87 10.96
CA LEU A 32 -12.05 4.10 11.70
C LEU A 32 -11.92 2.59 11.45
N ASN A 33 -11.51 2.17 10.26
CA ASN A 33 -11.27 0.76 9.96
C ASN A 33 -10.15 0.18 10.86
N THR A 34 -9.02 0.87 10.92
CA THR A 34 -7.93 0.51 11.85
C THR A 34 -8.39 0.56 13.31
N PHE A 35 -9.12 1.61 13.72
CA PHE A 35 -9.65 1.70 15.09
C PHE A 35 -10.50 0.48 15.45
N SER A 36 -11.48 0.12 14.64
CA SER A 36 -12.39 -1.01 14.90
C SER A 36 -11.67 -2.36 15.08
N ARG A 37 -10.51 -2.51 14.44
CA ARG A 37 -9.69 -3.71 14.57
C ARG A 37 -8.79 -3.72 15.81
N LEU A 38 -8.41 -2.54 16.31
CA LEU A 38 -7.43 -2.37 17.36
C LEU A 38 -8.03 -1.97 18.72
N GLU A 39 -9.27 -1.49 18.78
CA GLU A 39 -9.90 -0.93 20.01
C GLU A 39 -9.86 -1.88 21.22
N ARG A 40 -9.83 -3.20 20.96
CA ARG A 40 -9.78 -4.24 22.01
C ARG A 40 -8.41 -4.88 22.18
N LYS A 41 -7.39 -4.35 21.50
CA LYS A 41 -6.03 -4.87 21.59
C LYS A 41 -5.23 -4.08 22.63
N THR A 42 -4.41 -4.77 23.38
CA THR A 42 -3.48 -4.16 24.35
C THR A 42 -2.10 -3.95 23.77
N GLU A 43 -1.72 -4.77 22.77
CA GLU A 43 -0.46 -4.71 22.05
C GLU A 43 -0.71 -5.02 20.57
N TYR A 44 0.00 -4.36 19.68
CA TYR A 44 -0.11 -4.58 18.24
C TYR A 44 1.16 -4.18 17.49
N SER A 45 1.31 -4.72 16.28
CA SER A 45 2.30 -4.26 15.28
C SER A 45 1.57 -3.45 14.22
N VAL A 46 1.62 -2.14 14.34
CA VAL A 46 0.93 -1.20 13.44
C VAL A 46 1.84 -0.89 12.26
N LEU A 47 1.36 -1.10 11.04
CA LEU A 47 2.06 -0.71 9.82
C LEU A 47 2.03 0.80 9.66
N ILE A 48 3.15 1.40 9.24
CA ILE A 48 3.30 2.87 9.22
C ILE A 48 3.45 3.37 7.78
N HIS A 49 2.92 4.57 7.57
CA HIS A 49 3.29 5.46 6.48
C HIS A 49 3.65 6.83 7.05
N GLU A 50 4.87 7.29 6.75
CA GLU A 50 5.36 8.60 7.17
C GLU A 50 5.03 9.66 6.14
N VAL A 51 4.52 10.80 6.60
CA VAL A 51 4.38 12.01 5.80
C VAL A 51 5.27 13.07 6.40
N ILE A 52 6.37 13.37 5.72
CA ILE A 52 7.34 14.37 6.14
C ILE A 52 7.21 15.57 5.19
N ARG A 53 7.06 16.76 5.76
CA ARG A 53 7.06 18.06 5.09
C ARG A 53 8.00 19.00 5.83
N GLU A 54 8.23 20.19 5.32
CA GLU A 54 9.10 21.18 5.95
C GLU A 54 8.67 21.53 7.38
N ASP A 55 7.37 21.57 7.64
CA ASP A 55 6.75 21.98 8.91
C ASP A 55 6.11 20.86 9.71
N THR A 56 6.01 19.64 9.15
CA THR A 56 5.27 18.55 9.80
C THR A 56 5.90 17.19 9.56
N HIS A 57 5.88 16.36 10.61
CA HIS A 57 6.19 14.94 10.54
C HIS A 57 5.01 14.18 11.14
N GLN A 58 4.27 13.47 10.31
CA GLN A 58 3.06 12.74 10.71
C GLN A 58 3.20 11.25 10.41
N LEU A 59 2.76 10.44 11.37
CA LEU A 59 2.64 8.99 11.21
C LEU A 59 1.18 8.63 10.95
N PHE A 60 0.96 7.81 9.95
CA PHE A 60 -0.32 7.18 9.65
C PHE A 60 -0.18 5.68 9.86
N GLY A 61 -1.09 5.09 10.64
CA GLY A 61 -1.04 3.68 11.03
C GLY A 61 -2.20 2.87 10.46
N PHE A 62 -1.91 1.62 10.16
CA PHE A 62 -2.84 0.69 9.52
C PHE A 62 -2.76 -0.68 10.20
N ALA A 63 -3.93 -1.33 10.33
CA ALA A 63 -4.01 -2.66 10.92
C ALA A 63 -3.47 -3.75 9.98
N ASP A 64 -3.52 -3.53 8.66
CA ASP A 64 -3.01 -4.48 7.68
C ASP A 64 -2.40 -3.78 6.44
N SER A 65 -1.81 -4.59 5.56
CA SER A 65 -1.17 -4.13 4.33
C SER A 65 -2.16 -3.64 3.29
N GLU A 66 -3.36 -4.24 3.20
CA GLU A 66 -4.38 -3.86 2.22
C GLU A 66 -4.84 -2.41 2.44
N GLU A 67 -5.09 -2.04 3.71
CA GLU A 67 -5.48 -0.67 4.06
C GLU A 67 -4.33 0.32 3.79
N ARG A 68 -3.08 -0.05 4.13
CA ARG A 68 -1.91 0.79 3.88
C ARG A 68 -1.66 1.02 2.39
N GLU A 69 -1.76 -0.01 1.57
CA GLU A 69 -1.59 0.12 0.12
C GLU A 69 -2.70 0.95 -0.51
N THR A 70 -3.95 0.78 -0.05
CA THR A 70 -5.07 1.63 -0.48
C THR A 70 -4.82 3.10 -0.12
N PHE A 71 -4.30 3.37 1.08
CA PHE A 71 -3.89 4.71 1.48
C PHE A 71 -2.82 5.28 0.54
N ARG A 72 -1.77 4.52 0.25
CA ARG A 72 -0.68 4.92 -0.66
C ARG A 72 -1.19 5.20 -2.08
N MET A 73 -2.09 4.38 -2.59
CA MET A 73 -2.75 4.63 -3.86
C MET A 73 -3.53 5.95 -3.84
N LEU A 74 -4.34 6.19 -2.81
CA LEU A 74 -5.13 7.40 -2.68
C LEU A 74 -4.27 8.67 -2.66
N ILE A 75 -3.19 8.69 -1.86
CA ILE A 75 -2.30 9.86 -1.78
C ILE A 75 -1.45 10.08 -3.03
N SER A 76 -1.34 9.10 -3.93
CA SER A 76 -0.69 9.26 -5.23
C SER A 76 -1.53 10.08 -6.22
N VAL A 77 -2.81 10.30 -5.91
CA VAL A 77 -3.73 11.08 -6.74
C VAL A 77 -3.57 12.57 -6.40
N SER A 78 -3.29 13.38 -7.40
CA SER A 78 -3.18 14.83 -7.21
C SER A 78 -4.47 15.44 -6.64
N GLY A 79 -4.35 16.17 -5.54
CA GLY A 79 -5.48 16.75 -4.80
C GLY A 79 -6.04 15.84 -3.69
N VAL A 80 -5.46 14.65 -3.47
CA VAL A 80 -5.78 13.79 -2.33
C VAL A 80 -4.60 13.80 -1.34
N GLY A 81 -4.74 14.52 -0.25
CA GLY A 81 -3.75 14.52 0.83
C GLY A 81 -3.96 13.37 1.83
N ALA A 82 -2.98 13.15 2.70
CA ALA A 82 -3.02 12.09 3.70
C ALA A 82 -4.25 12.14 4.62
N SER A 83 -4.66 13.34 5.05
CA SER A 83 -5.88 13.51 5.86
C SER A 83 -7.14 13.15 5.09
N THR A 84 -7.19 13.47 3.79
CA THR A 84 -8.32 13.09 2.91
C THR A 84 -8.35 11.59 2.69
N ALA A 85 -7.21 10.96 2.39
CA ALA A 85 -7.11 9.51 2.23
C ALA A 85 -7.54 8.76 3.51
N ARG A 86 -7.13 9.24 4.70
CA ARG A 86 -7.58 8.70 5.98
C ARG A 86 -9.10 8.84 6.16
N MET A 87 -9.71 9.95 5.73
CA MET A 87 -11.16 10.15 5.77
C MET A 87 -11.87 9.17 4.84
N VAL A 88 -11.35 8.93 3.64
CA VAL A 88 -11.89 7.92 2.71
C VAL A 88 -11.86 6.54 3.36
N LEU A 89 -10.73 6.13 3.93
CA LEU A 89 -10.58 4.85 4.63
C LEU A 89 -11.38 4.75 5.94
N SER A 90 -11.79 5.87 6.51
CA SER A 90 -12.72 5.88 7.65
C SER A 90 -14.18 5.73 7.23
N SER A 91 -14.50 6.05 5.99
CA SER A 91 -15.88 6.00 5.46
C SER A 91 -16.16 4.76 4.63
N LEU A 92 -15.14 4.22 3.98
CA LEU A 92 -15.20 3.06 3.09
C LEU A 92 -14.07 2.10 3.40
N SER A 93 -14.35 0.81 3.37
CA SER A 93 -13.32 -0.23 3.45
C SER A 93 -12.45 -0.26 2.19
N PRO A 94 -11.23 -0.82 2.23
CA PRO A 94 -10.39 -0.99 1.05
C PRO A 94 -11.12 -1.68 -0.12
N LYS A 95 -11.92 -2.70 0.16
CA LYS A 95 -12.72 -3.42 -0.84
C LYS A 95 -13.80 -2.55 -1.48
N GLU A 96 -14.52 -1.75 -0.68
CA GLU A 96 -15.53 -0.82 -1.20
C GLU A 96 -14.90 0.26 -2.07
N ILE A 97 -13.72 0.77 -1.69
CA ILE A 97 -12.95 1.73 -2.49
C ILE A 97 -12.55 1.09 -3.83
N ALA A 98 -12.00 -0.13 -3.81
CA ALA A 98 -11.61 -0.85 -5.02
C ALA A 98 -12.81 -1.08 -5.95
N ASN A 99 -13.97 -1.51 -5.40
CA ASN A 99 -15.19 -1.72 -6.14
C ASN A 99 -15.74 -0.41 -6.75
N ALA A 100 -15.73 0.70 -5.99
CA ALA A 100 -16.16 2.01 -6.47
C ALA A 100 -15.29 2.50 -7.64
N ILE A 101 -13.98 2.28 -7.56
CA ILE A 101 -13.05 2.67 -8.63
C ILE A 101 -13.22 1.78 -9.85
N ALA A 102 -13.28 0.46 -9.70
CA ALA A 102 -13.48 -0.50 -10.80
C ALA A 102 -14.82 -0.25 -11.51
N GLY A 103 -15.89 -0.05 -10.74
CA GLY A 103 -17.25 0.26 -11.23
C GLY A 103 -17.44 1.70 -11.71
N SER A 104 -16.42 2.57 -11.57
CA SER A 104 -16.52 4.01 -11.87
C SER A 104 -17.64 4.72 -11.09
N ASP A 105 -17.90 4.28 -9.84
CA ASP A 105 -18.94 4.87 -8.99
C ASP A 105 -18.46 6.17 -8.32
N VAL A 106 -18.67 7.26 -9.05
CA VAL A 106 -18.37 8.63 -8.59
C VAL A 106 -19.15 8.98 -7.33
N ASN A 107 -20.39 8.47 -7.20
CA ASN A 107 -21.28 8.85 -6.09
C ASN A 107 -20.81 8.21 -4.78
N ALA A 108 -20.36 6.96 -4.79
CA ALA A 108 -19.77 6.32 -3.62
C ALA A 108 -18.58 7.12 -3.07
N LEU A 109 -17.66 7.57 -3.93
CA LEU A 109 -16.53 8.38 -3.51
C LEU A 109 -16.94 9.79 -3.05
N LYS A 110 -17.92 10.41 -3.72
CA LYS A 110 -18.45 11.73 -3.34
C LYS A 110 -19.20 11.75 -2.00
N SER A 111 -19.71 10.63 -1.54
CA SER A 111 -20.36 10.54 -0.23
C SER A 111 -19.39 10.80 0.92
N VAL A 112 -18.10 10.65 0.67
CA VAL A 112 -17.05 10.91 1.66
C VAL A 112 -16.84 12.41 1.84
N LYS A 113 -16.94 12.88 3.09
CA LYS A 113 -16.70 14.28 3.41
C LYS A 113 -15.29 14.74 2.95
N GLY A 114 -15.25 15.82 2.19
CA GLY A 114 -14.00 16.37 1.65
C GLY A 114 -13.64 15.87 0.24
N ILE A 115 -14.43 14.97 -0.33
CA ILE A 115 -14.29 14.54 -1.73
C ILE A 115 -15.34 15.23 -2.58
N GLY A 116 -14.90 16.18 -3.43
CA GLY A 116 -15.74 16.81 -4.43
C GLY A 116 -15.87 15.97 -5.72
N LEU A 117 -16.78 16.37 -6.62
CA LEU A 117 -16.98 15.71 -7.90
C LEU A 117 -15.67 15.55 -8.70
N LYS A 118 -14.90 16.63 -8.82
CA LYS A 118 -13.63 16.63 -9.57
C LYS A 118 -12.59 15.66 -8.95
N THR A 119 -12.51 15.63 -7.62
CA THR A 119 -11.59 14.74 -6.90
C THR A 119 -12.02 13.28 -7.05
N ALA A 120 -13.31 12.97 -6.93
CA ALA A 120 -13.84 11.62 -7.12
C ALA A 120 -13.56 11.10 -8.54
N GLN A 121 -13.83 11.91 -9.57
CA GLN A 121 -13.51 11.57 -10.95
C GLN A 121 -12.03 11.32 -11.17
N ARG A 122 -11.16 12.16 -10.59
CA ARG A 122 -9.72 12.01 -10.69
C ARG A 122 -9.22 10.73 -10.03
N ILE A 123 -9.72 10.41 -8.81
CA ILE A 123 -9.42 9.15 -8.14
C ILE A 123 -9.72 7.96 -9.06
N ILE A 124 -10.90 7.95 -9.70
CA ILE A 124 -11.28 6.89 -10.62
C ILE A 124 -10.32 6.81 -11.80
N VAL A 125 -10.09 7.93 -12.50
CA VAL A 125 -9.23 7.94 -13.68
C VAL A 125 -7.80 7.51 -13.36
N ASP A 126 -7.20 8.06 -12.29
CA ASP A 126 -5.80 7.80 -11.96
C ASP A 126 -5.56 6.39 -11.38
N LEU A 127 -6.58 5.78 -10.74
CA LEU A 127 -6.44 4.50 -10.06
C LEU A 127 -7.12 3.32 -10.79
N LYS A 128 -8.02 3.54 -11.74
CA LYS A 128 -8.73 2.47 -12.44
C LYS A 128 -7.77 1.49 -13.13
N ASP A 129 -6.76 2.03 -13.83
CA ASP A 129 -5.75 1.21 -14.50
C ASP A 129 -4.80 0.48 -13.53
N LYS A 130 -4.61 1.04 -12.34
CA LYS A 130 -3.79 0.43 -11.29
C LYS A 130 -4.54 -0.71 -10.60
N ILE A 131 -5.81 -0.52 -10.27
CA ILE A 131 -6.67 -1.52 -9.63
C ILE A 131 -7.04 -2.64 -10.62
N GLY A 132 -7.30 -2.33 -11.90
CA GLY A 132 -7.56 -3.32 -12.94
C GLY A 132 -6.36 -4.26 -13.18
N LYS A 133 -5.14 -3.76 -13.03
CA LYS A 133 -3.92 -4.57 -13.07
C LYS A 133 -3.71 -5.40 -11.79
N THR A 134 -4.23 -4.95 -10.67
CA THR A 134 -4.23 -5.69 -9.41
C THR A 134 -5.32 -6.76 -9.38
N SER A 135 -6.39 -6.62 -10.17
CA SER A 135 -7.49 -7.59 -10.29
C SER A 135 -7.30 -8.63 -11.40
N GLY A 136 -6.38 -8.40 -12.33
CA GLY A 136 -6.04 -9.31 -13.44
C GLY A 136 -4.67 -9.98 -13.29
N ASP A 137 -3.76 -9.37 -12.55
CA ASP A 137 -2.49 -9.91 -12.07
C ASP A 137 -2.47 -9.70 -10.54
N GLY A 138 -3.43 -10.28 -9.86
CA GLY A 138 -3.58 -10.23 -8.39
C GLY A 138 -2.48 -11.02 -7.71
N GLU A 139 -1.29 -10.53 -7.72
CA GLU A 139 -0.26 -10.92 -6.77
C GLU A 139 0.06 -9.74 -5.85
N ILE A 140 -0.87 -9.48 -4.92
CA ILE A 140 -0.53 -9.39 -3.51
C ILE A 140 0.33 -10.61 -3.22
N PHE A 141 1.51 -10.42 -2.67
CA PHE A 141 2.40 -11.49 -2.17
C PHE A 141 1.64 -12.54 -1.35
N THR A 142 0.87 -13.38 -1.99
CA THR A 142 0.47 -14.69 -1.51
C THR A 142 1.43 -15.67 -2.15
N ILE A 143 2.26 -16.23 -1.31
CA ILE A 143 3.11 -17.37 -1.60
C ILE A 143 2.25 -18.42 -2.31
N SER A 144 2.37 -18.53 -3.63
CA SER A 144 1.91 -19.66 -4.43
C SER A 144 2.82 -19.86 -5.63
N ASP A 145 3.41 -20.96 -5.67
CA ASP A 145 4.12 -21.85 -6.61
C ASP A 145 4.64 -21.38 -8.00
N ASN A 146 4.82 -20.07 -8.24
CA ASN A 146 5.64 -19.61 -9.39
C ASN A 146 6.69 -18.57 -8.96
N THR A 147 7.26 -18.80 -7.82
CA THR A 147 7.85 -17.85 -6.89
C THR A 147 9.17 -17.23 -7.33
N GLY A 148 10.05 -17.96 -7.98
CA GLY A 148 11.41 -17.48 -8.22
C GLY A 148 11.49 -16.33 -9.24
N ARG A 149 10.70 -16.39 -10.33
CA ARG A 149 10.71 -15.36 -11.38
C ARG A 149 10.10 -14.04 -10.89
N ASP A 150 9.02 -14.10 -10.13
CA ASP A 150 8.30 -12.92 -9.66
C ASP A 150 9.03 -12.24 -8.49
N GLU A 151 9.70 -13.01 -7.65
CA GLU A 151 10.64 -12.51 -6.65
C GLU A 151 11.83 -11.80 -7.31
N ALA A 152 12.42 -12.41 -8.35
CA ALA A 152 13.50 -11.79 -9.11
C ALA A 152 13.05 -10.50 -9.82
N LEU A 153 11.84 -10.50 -10.40
CA LEU A 153 11.23 -9.31 -11.02
C LEU A 153 11.06 -8.18 -10.00
N SER A 154 10.50 -8.49 -8.84
CA SER A 154 10.27 -7.52 -7.77
C SER A 154 11.59 -6.93 -7.27
N ALA A 155 12.60 -7.77 -7.03
CA ALA A 155 13.92 -7.33 -6.59
C ALA A 155 14.59 -6.39 -7.60
N LEU A 156 14.54 -6.71 -8.89
CA LEU A 156 15.14 -5.89 -9.94
C LEU A 156 14.43 -4.55 -10.13
N ILE A 157 13.09 -4.52 -9.97
CA ILE A 157 12.33 -3.27 -9.97
C ILE A 157 12.72 -2.41 -8.76
N MET A 158 12.87 -3.00 -7.57
CA MET A 158 13.33 -2.29 -6.37
C MET A 158 14.76 -1.75 -6.51
N LEU A 159 15.59 -2.39 -7.31
CA LEU A 159 16.94 -1.90 -7.67
C LEU A 159 16.90 -0.75 -8.70
N GLY A 160 15.70 -0.37 -9.20
CA GLY A 160 15.51 0.79 -10.07
C GLY A 160 15.44 0.49 -11.56
N PHE A 161 15.41 -0.78 -11.98
CA PHE A 161 15.29 -1.15 -13.39
C PHE A 161 13.84 -1.06 -13.88
N ALA A 162 13.66 -0.65 -15.14
CA ALA A 162 12.34 -0.56 -15.75
C ALA A 162 11.68 -1.95 -15.90
N LYS A 163 10.43 -2.11 -15.43
CA LYS A 163 9.69 -3.37 -15.45
C LYS A 163 9.69 -4.05 -16.84
N SER A 164 9.52 -3.28 -17.91
CA SER A 164 9.50 -3.80 -19.28
C SER A 164 10.84 -4.38 -19.76
N ALA A 165 11.96 -3.81 -19.30
CA ALA A 165 13.30 -4.33 -19.59
C ALA A 165 13.55 -5.61 -18.80
N VAL A 166 13.23 -5.59 -17.50
CA VAL A 166 13.40 -6.73 -16.58
C VAL A 166 12.62 -7.95 -17.08
N LEU A 167 11.34 -7.78 -17.45
CA LEU A 167 10.50 -8.86 -17.96
C LEU A 167 11.13 -9.53 -19.18
N LYS A 168 11.60 -8.75 -20.16
CA LYS A 168 12.23 -9.30 -21.37
C LYS A 168 13.49 -10.13 -21.06
N VAL A 169 14.28 -9.65 -20.10
CA VAL A 169 15.52 -10.34 -19.71
C VAL A 169 15.19 -11.61 -18.91
N LEU A 170 14.29 -11.56 -17.95
CA LEU A 170 13.88 -12.74 -17.17
C LEU A 170 13.22 -13.80 -18.03
N ASP A 171 12.36 -13.43 -19.01
CA ASP A 171 11.72 -14.37 -19.93
C ASP A 171 12.74 -15.11 -20.79
N ARG A 172 13.83 -14.44 -21.19
CA ARG A 172 14.93 -15.08 -21.91
C ARG A 172 15.69 -16.05 -21.00
N ILE A 173 16.06 -15.62 -19.80
CA ILE A 173 16.79 -16.44 -18.83
C ILE A 173 16.05 -17.73 -18.48
N VAL A 174 14.74 -17.63 -18.19
CA VAL A 174 13.90 -18.79 -17.83
C VAL A 174 13.70 -19.75 -19.01
N ARG A 175 13.76 -19.26 -20.27
CA ARG A 175 13.71 -20.13 -21.47
C ARG A 175 15.01 -20.88 -21.71
N GLU A 176 16.15 -20.22 -21.43
CA GLU A 176 17.48 -20.79 -21.66
C GLU A 176 17.87 -21.79 -20.57
N GLU A 177 17.44 -21.56 -19.33
CA GLU A 177 17.80 -22.40 -18.19
C GLU A 177 16.57 -22.65 -17.30
N LYS A 178 16.31 -23.91 -17.01
CA LYS A 178 15.30 -24.37 -16.05
C LYS A 178 15.92 -24.55 -14.67
N ASP A 179 15.15 -24.40 -13.63
CA ASP A 179 15.53 -24.61 -12.23
C ASP A 179 16.60 -23.64 -11.68
N LEU A 180 16.57 -22.39 -12.10
CA LEU A 180 17.40 -21.33 -11.53
C LEU A 180 16.88 -20.87 -10.16
N THR A 181 17.78 -20.63 -9.23
CA THR A 181 17.42 -19.94 -7.98
C THR A 181 17.10 -18.47 -8.26
N VAL A 182 16.33 -17.83 -7.35
CA VAL A 182 16.02 -16.38 -7.42
C VAL A 182 17.31 -15.56 -7.53
N GLU A 183 18.32 -15.91 -6.72
CA GLU A 183 19.62 -15.25 -6.71
C GLU A 183 20.33 -15.33 -8.06
N ASP A 184 20.34 -16.53 -8.68
CA ASP A 184 20.96 -16.73 -9.99
C ASP A 184 20.23 -15.99 -11.10
N MET A 185 18.87 -15.95 -11.05
CA MET A 185 18.07 -15.16 -11.97
C MET A 185 18.41 -13.66 -11.86
N ILE A 186 18.47 -13.11 -10.64
CA ILE A 186 18.84 -11.71 -10.39
C ILE A 186 20.26 -11.46 -10.90
N ARG A 187 21.24 -12.31 -10.54
CA ARG A 187 22.65 -12.16 -10.94
C ARG A 187 22.82 -12.17 -12.46
N LYS A 188 22.10 -13.05 -13.16
CA LYS A 188 22.13 -13.12 -14.62
C LYS A 188 21.42 -11.93 -15.26
N ALA A 189 20.28 -11.51 -14.71
CA ALA A 189 19.56 -10.36 -15.21
C ALA A 189 20.38 -9.07 -15.09
N LEU A 190 21.07 -8.85 -13.97
CA LEU A 190 21.95 -7.69 -13.77
C LEU A 190 23.12 -7.60 -14.78
N LYS A 191 23.54 -8.72 -15.38
CA LYS A 191 24.55 -8.72 -16.44
C LYS A 191 23.99 -8.40 -17.83
N ASN A 192 22.67 -8.46 -17.99
CA ASN A 192 21.97 -8.30 -19.26
C ASN A 192 21.04 -7.07 -19.31
N LEU A 193 20.92 -6.31 -18.21
CA LEU A 193 20.21 -5.05 -18.07
C LEU A 193 21.13 -3.84 -18.18
#